data_9e98b77277d854cee1199983e1eeb081
#
_entry.id   9e98b77277d854cee1199983e1eeb081
#
_cell.length_a   1.000
_cell.length_b   1.000
_cell.length_c   1.000
_cell.angle_alpha   90.00
_cell.angle_beta   90.00
_cell.angle_gamma   90.00
#
_symmetry.space_group_name_H-M   'P 1'
#
loop_
_entity.id
_entity.type
_entity.pdbx_description
1 polymer ?
#
loop_
_entity_poly.entity_id
_entity_poly.type
_entity_poly.pdbx_seq_one_letter_code
_entity_poly.pdbx_strand_id
1 'polypeptide(L)'
;MASISIAPLSPCVGAEIGNIDLAEPLSQAEVSALKDALGRHCVLFLRDQPIDLAAHRRFAQYFGELHIHVGGEGTASKPDPNYPEARVQHFDRNSKRVSGEVWHTDQSCAAIPPMASILHQSIIPPDGGGDTLFASMYAAYDALSDRMKAFLTGLTATHDGAKLFDKGTKTVYPVSSHPVIAVHPWTGRKLLYVNRGQTTHIDGIPRDESDAILGFLFQHIENPEWQMRFHWREHSIAFWDNRCAQHRAIWDYWPNVRSGVRVQIKGTEPPIAA
;
A
#
# COMPACT_ATOMS: atom_id res chain seq x y z
N MET A 1 -8.72 -4.15 30.54
CA MET A 1 -9.05 -3.46 29.28
C MET A 1 -9.75 -4.48 28.36
N ALA A 2 -10.75 -4.09 27.59
CA ALA A 2 -11.33 -5.00 26.59
C ALA A 2 -10.26 -5.33 25.55
N SER A 3 -10.20 -6.56 25.06
CA SER A 3 -9.33 -6.95 23.97
C SER A 3 -9.71 -6.21 22.68
N ILE A 4 -8.73 -5.88 21.82
CA ILE A 4 -9.04 -5.32 20.51
C ILE A 4 -9.99 -6.25 19.74
N SER A 5 -10.95 -5.68 19.03
CA SER A 5 -11.83 -6.42 18.12
C SER A 5 -11.31 -6.36 16.70
N ILE A 6 -11.41 -7.46 15.96
CA ILE A 6 -10.99 -7.56 14.56
C ILE A 6 -12.18 -8.08 13.76
N ALA A 7 -12.78 -7.23 12.94
CA ALA A 7 -13.96 -7.55 12.13
C ALA A 7 -13.58 -7.56 10.65
N PRO A 8 -13.52 -8.71 9.96
CA PRO A 8 -13.25 -8.77 8.52
C PRO A 8 -14.31 -7.97 7.74
N LEU A 9 -13.87 -7.18 6.76
CA LEU A 9 -14.75 -6.38 5.89
C LEU A 9 -15.05 -7.06 4.56
N SER A 10 -14.17 -8.00 4.14
CA SER A 10 -14.40 -8.87 3.00
C SER A 10 -13.74 -10.23 3.24
N PRO A 11 -14.04 -11.27 2.42
CA PRO A 11 -13.46 -12.60 2.61
C PRO A 11 -11.94 -12.66 2.51
N CYS A 12 -11.31 -11.76 1.76
CA CYS A 12 -9.88 -11.89 1.41
C CYS A 12 -9.03 -10.63 1.70
N VAL A 13 -9.64 -9.48 1.96
CA VAL A 13 -8.92 -8.22 2.19
C VAL A 13 -9.69 -7.28 3.10
N GLY A 14 -8.99 -6.67 4.05
CA GLY A 14 -9.50 -5.66 4.97
C GLY A 14 -10.16 -6.19 6.24
N ALA A 15 -9.78 -5.60 7.36
CA ALA A 15 -10.47 -5.76 8.64
C ALA A 15 -10.58 -4.43 9.36
N GLU A 16 -11.71 -4.19 10.01
CA GLU A 16 -11.90 -3.04 10.90
C GLU A 16 -11.48 -3.42 12.33
N ILE A 17 -10.71 -2.55 12.94
CA ILE A 17 -10.16 -2.73 14.28
C ILE A 17 -10.94 -1.82 15.25
N GLY A 18 -11.51 -2.41 16.27
CA GLY A 18 -12.20 -1.68 17.33
C GLY A 18 -11.59 -1.91 18.71
N ASN A 19 -12.10 -1.19 19.70
CA ASN A 19 -11.64 -1.20 21.09
C ASN A 19 -10.15 -0.82 21.24
N ILE A 20 -9.69 0.17 20.48
CA ILE A 20 -8.34 0.69 20.51
C ILE A 20 -8.36 2.23 20.39
N ASP A 21 -7.47 2.89 21.12
CA ASP A 21 -7.24 4.33 21.04
C ASP A 21 -5.75 4.56 20.77
N LEU A 22 -5.44 5.10 19.59
CA LEU A 22 -4.05 5.36 19.19
C LEU A 22 -3.47 6.64 19.81
N ALA A 23 -4.27 7.45 20.49
CA ALA A 23 -3.77 8.56 21.30
C ALA A 23 -2.95 8.03 22.48
N GLU A 24 -3.29 6.84 22.99
CA GLU A 24 -2.59 6.18 24.07
C GLU A 24 -1.50 5.20 23.58
N PRO A 25 -0.49 4.91 24.40
CA PRO A 25 0.49 3.86 24.11
C PRO A 25 -0.14 2.48 24.04
N LEU A 26 0.24 1.69 23.03
CA LEU A 26 -0.22 0.31 22.88
C LEU A 26 0.59 -0.66 23.73
N SER A 27 -0.08 -1.66 24.29
CA SER A 27 0.56 -2.81 24.91
C SER A 27 1.21 -3.73 23.87
N GLN A 28 2.16 -4.55 24.28
CA GLN A 28 2.78 -5.56 23.43
C GLN A 28 1.78 -6.56 22.86
N ALA A 29 0.71 -6.90 23.61
CA ALA A 29 -0.34 -7.79 23.16
C ALA A 29 -1.17 -7.17 22.01
N GLU A 30 -1.50 -5.88 22.09
CA GLU A 30 -2.21 -5.15 21.03
C GLU A 30 -1.35 -5.06 19.77
N VAL A 31 -0.06 -4.72 19.92
CA VAL A 31 0.88 -4.66 18.79
C VAL A 31 1.00 -6.02 18.10
N SER A 32 1.11 -7.12 18.88
CA SER A 32 1.15 -8.48 18.32
C SER A 32 -0.13 -8.83 17.57
N ALA A 33 -1.29 -8.55 18.14
CA ALA A 33 -2.58 -8.83 17.52
C ALA A 33 -2.78 -8.02 16.22
N LEU A 34 -2.35 -6.75 16.19
CA LEU A 34 -2.37 -5.92 14.97
C LEU A 34 -1.42 -6.47 13.91
N LYS A 35 -0.23 -6.96 14.27
CA LYS A 35 0.73 -7.57 13.35
C LYS A 35 0.15 -8.83 12.71
N ASP A 36 -0.47 -9.71 13.52
CA ASP A 36 -1.10 -10.95 13.05
C ASP A 36 -2.29 -10.63 12.13
N ALA A 37 -3.12 -9.65 12.52
CA ALA A 37 -4.26 -9.20 11.73
C ALA A 37 -3.81 -8.59 10.39
N LEU A 38 -2.76 -7.77 10.38
CA LEU A 38 -2.22 -7.15 9.16
C LEU A 38 -1.74 -8.22 8.17
N GLY A 39 -0.96 -9.20 8.63
CA GLY A 39 -0.48 -10.30 7.80
C GLY A 39 -1.61 -11.16 7.23
N ARG A 40 -2.73 -11.29 7.95
CA ARG A 40 -3.90 -12.08 7.53
C ARG A 40 -4.81 -11.31 6.58
N HIS A 41 -5.10 -10.05 6.87
CA HIS A 41 -6.13 -9.25 6.18
C HIS A 41 -5.55 -8.22 5.18
N CYS A 42 -4.23 -8.10 5.06
CA CYS A 42 -3.49 -7.19 4.17
C CYS A 42 -3.67 -5.70 4.49
N VAL A 43 -4.81 -5.28 5.00
CA VAL A 43 -5.09 -3.89 5.43
C VAL A 43 -6.01 -3.86 6.65
N LEU A 44 -5.69 -2.98 7.59
CA LEU A 44 -6.47 -2.72 8.79
C LEU A 44 -7.02 -1.29 8.76
N PHE A 45 -8.25 -1.13 9.21
CA PHE A 45 -8.93 0.16 9.28
C PHE A 45 -9.30 0.48 10.72
N LEU A 46 -8.99 1.69 11.14
CA LEU A 46 -9.36 2.19 12.46
C LEU A 46 -10.20 3.45 12.26
N ARG A 47 -11.35 3.49 12.91
CA ARG A 47 -12.26 4.64 12.88
C ARG A 47 -12.05 5.51 14.10
N ASP A 48 -12.48 6.77 13.98
CA ASP A 48 -12.58 7.71 15.10
C ASP A 48 -11.25 7.86 15.89
N GLN A 49 -10.15 8.05 15.16
CA GLN A 49 -8.80 8.21 15.71
C GLN A 49 -8.31 9.66 15.52
N PRO A 50 -8.73 10.63 16.35
CA PRO A 50 -8.31 12.03 16.23
C PRO A 50 -6.91 12.22 16.82
N ILE A 51 -5.91 11.57 16.20
CA ILE A 51 -4.51 11.60 16.66
C ILE A 51 -3.71 12.70 15.97
N ASP A 52 -2.71 13.21 16.68
CA ASP A 52 -1.70 14.11 16.12
C ASP A 52 -0.59 13.34 15.38
N LEU A 53 0.33 14.06 14.75
CA LEU A 53 1.45 13.46 14.03
C LEU A 53 2.41 12.69 14.96
N ALA A 54 2.55 13.11 16.22
CA ALA A 54 3.41 12.41 17.18
C ALA A 54 2.84 11.03 17.52
N ALA A 55 1.54 10.93 17.80
CA ALA A 55 0.85 9.66 18.04
C ALA A 55 0.84 8.78 16.77
N HIS A 56 0.63 9.36 15.58
CA HIS A 56 0.68 8.64 14.31
C HIS A 56 2.07 8.02 14.07
N ARG A 57 3.15 8.79 14.29
CA ARG A 57 4.53 8.29 14.18
C ARG A 57 4.84 7.23 15.23
N ARG A 58 4.41 7.41 16.49
CA ARG A 58 4.55 6.43 17.57
C ARG A 58 3.87 5.11 17.19
N PHE A 59 2.66 5.16 16.65
CA PHE A 59 1.94 3.99 16.17
C PHE A 59 2.74 3.23 15.10
N ALA A 60 3.26 3.91 14.09
CA ALA A 60 4.08 3.29 13.06
C ALA A 60 5.37 2.66 13.62
N GLN A 61 6.01 3.29 14.61
CA GLN A 61 7.26 2.83 15.21
C GLN A 61 7.14 1.51 16.00
N TYR A 62 5.93 1.09 16.42
CA TYR A 62 5.74 -0.25 16.99
C TYR A 62 6.04 -1.38 15.99
N PHE A 63 6.00 -1.10 14.69
CA PHE A 63 6.19 -2.10 13.63
C PHE A 63 7.56 -1.99 12.94
N GLY A 64 8.32 -0.94 13.18
CA GLY A 64 9.67 -0.76 12.65
C GLY A 64 10.11 0.71 12.54
N GLU A 65 11.30 0.92 11.96
CA GLU A 65 11.80 2.26 11.66
C GLU A 65 10.93 2.95 10.61
N LEU A 66 10.83 4.29 10.70
CA LEU A 66 10.11 5.07 9.72
C LEU A 66 10.90 5.21 8.41
N HIS A 67 10.20 5.14 7.30
CA HIS A 67 10.78 5.18 5.96
C HIS A 67 10.68 6.58 5.35
N ILE A 68 11.77 7.06 4.77
CA ILE A 68 11.79 8.28 3.96
C ILE A 68 11.50 7.92 2.50
N HIS A 69 10.46 8.50 1.94
CA HIS A 69 9.94 8.19 0.61
C HIS A 69 10.98 8.45 -0.50
N VAL A 70 11.29 7.44 -1.33
CA VAL A 70 12.31 7.54 -2.39
C VAL A 70 11.96 8.52 -3.51
N GLY A 71 10.68 8.81 -3.74
CA GLY A 71 10.21 9.78 -4.74
C GLY A 71 10.54 11.24 -4.40
N GLY A 72 10.94 11.53 -3.15
CA GLY A 72 11.27 12.90 -2.72
C GLY A 72 10.12 13.88 -3.00
N GLU A 73 10.42 15.01 -3.65
CA GLU A 73 9.44 16.02 -4.06
C GLU A 73 8.73 15.72 -5.38
N GLY A 74 9.16 14.68 -6.11
CA GLY A 74 8.58 14.27 -7.40
C GLY A 74 7.24 13.55 -7.29
N THR A 75 6.54 13.67 -6.16
CA THR A 75 5.20 13.10 -5.94
C THR A 75 4.19 14.20 -5.64
N ALA A 76 2.90 13.92 -5.85
CA ALA A 76 1.84 14.87 -5.54
C ALA A 76 1.73 15.16 -4.03
N SER A 77 2.11 14.21 -3.16
CA SER A 77 2.24 14.45 -1.71
C SER A 77 3.57 15.12 -1.37
N LYS A 78 3.61 15.90 -0.31
CA LYS A 78 4.82 16.64 0.11
C LYS A 78 5.35 16.11 1.46
N PRO A 79 6.68 16.09 1.67
CA PRO A 79 7.23 15.80 2.99
C PRO A 79 6.81 16.90 3.98
N ASP A 80 6.58 16.49 5.23
CA ASP A 80 6.45 17.46 6.32
C ASP A 80 7.82 18.15 6.55
N PRO A 81 7.87 19.47 6.75
CA PRO A 81 9.13 20.20 6.90
C PRO A 81 9.99 19.75 8.11
N ASN A 82 9.35 19.28 9.18
CA ASN A 82 10.01 18.86 10.40
C ASN A 82 10.22 17.34 10.49
N TYR A 83 9.41 16.57 9.73
CA TYR A 83 9.38 15.11 9.76
C TYR A 83 9.36 14.55 8.33
N PRO A 84 10.53 14.42 7.68
CA PRO A 84 10.62 14.05 6.25
C PRO A 84 10.04 12.66 5.93
N GLU A 85 9.88 11.80 6.93
CA GLU A 85 9.20 10.51 6.81
C GLU A 85 7.67 10.63 6.76
N ALA A 86 7.09 11.76 7.18
CA ALA A 86 5.67 12.03 7.07
C ALA A 86 5.36 12.72 5.75
N ARG A 87 4.35 12.24 5.03
CA ARG A 87 3.92 12.77 3.74
C ARG A 87 2.55 13.41 3.85
N VAL A 88 2.48 14.73 3.70
CA VAL A 88 1.22 15.46 3.65
C VAL A 88 0.55 15.22 2.29
N GLN A 89 -0.65 14.69 2.32
CA GLN A 89 -1.52 14.47 1.17
C GLN A 89 -2.67 15.49 1.22
N HIS A 90 -2.44 16.66 0.66
CA HIS A 90 -3.44 17.72 0.57
C HIS A 90 -3.80 17.98 -0.88
N PHE A 91 -5.05 17.75 -1.24
CA PHE A 91 -5.58 17.93 -2.59
C PHE A 91 -6.80 18.84 -2.53
N ASP A 92 -6.86 19.80 -3.45
CA ASP A 92 -7.88 20.84 -3.53
C ASP A 92 -8.22 21.18 -4.99
N ARG A 93 -8.96 22.27 -5.21
CA ARG A 93 -9.31 22.77 -6.55
C ARG A 93 -8.13 23.11 -7.46
N ASN A 94 -6.93 23.33 -6.90
CA ASN A 94 -5.71 23.67 -7.65
C ASN A 94 -4.91 22.42 -8.01
N SER A 95 -5.26 21.27 -7.43
CA SER A 95 -4.59 20.02 -7.70
C SER A 95 -4.89 19.53 -9.12
N LYS A 96 -3.83 19.19 -9.86
CA LYS A 96 -3.92 18.65 -11.23
C LYS A 96 -3.93 17.12 -11.27
N ARG A 97 -3.60 16.47 -10.17
CA ARG A 97 -3.55 15.02 -9.97
C ARG A 97 -3.51 14.71 -8.48
N VAL A 98 -3.80 13.49 -8.12
CA VAL A 98 -3.62 12.97 -6.75
C VAL A 98 -2.55 11.89 -6.74
N SER A 99 -2.08 11.53 -5.55
CA SER A 99 -1.17 10.40 -5.40
C SER A 99 -1.95 9.09 -5.47
N GLY A 100 -1.46 8.12 -6.27
CA GLY A 100 -1.94 6.76 -6.21
C GLY A 100 -3.17 6.45 -7.07
N GLU A 101 -3.43 7.19 -8.16
CA GLU A 101 -4.57 6.93 -9.07
C GLU A 101 -4.44 5.63 -9.89
N VAL A 102 -3.25 5.03 -9.93
CA VAL A 102 -2.98 3.77 -10.62
C VAL A 102 -2.79 2.67 -9.57
N TRP A 103 -3.25 1.45 -9.85
CA TRP A 103 -3.00 0.30 -8.99
C TRP A 103 -1.51 0.09 -8.76
N HIS A 104 -1.09 0.08 -7.50
CA HIS A 104 0.31 -0.06 -7.12
C HIS A 104 0.47 -0.62 -5.71
N THR A 105 1.66 -1.13 -5.44
CA THR A 105 2.20 -1.20 -4.08
C THR A 105 3.23 -0.10 -3.92
N ASP A 106 3.37 0.45 -2.71
CA ASP A 106 4.25 1.61 -2.49
C ASP A 106 5.71 1.27 -2.78
N GLN A 107 6.31 2.08 -3.65
CA GLN A 107 7.76 2.11 -3.90
C GLN A 107 8.41 0.76 -4.21
N SER A 108 7.70 -0.12 -4.93
CA SER A 108 8.27 -1.41 -5.36
C SER A 108 9.51 -1.27 -6.27
N CYS A 109 9.80 -0.07 -6.75
CA CYS A 109 11.05 0.23 -7.46
C CYS A 109 12.29 0.26 -6.56
N ALA A 110 12.15 0.36 -5.23
CA ALA A 110 13.26 0.30 -4.29
C ALA A 110 13.78 -1.13 -4.12
N ALA A 111 15.09 -1.30 -3.92
CA ALA A 111 15.68 -2.62 -3.67
C ALA A 111 15.09 -3.28 -2.41
N ILE A 112 14.81 -2.47 -1.39
CA ILE A 112 14.05 -2.86 -0.19
C ILE A 112 12.86 -1.90 -0.09
N PRO A 113 11.66 -2.30 -0.56
CA PRO A 113 10.47 -1.47 -0.48
C PRO A 113 10.00 -1.26 0.97
N PRO A 114 9.25 -0.18 1.27
CA PRO A 114 8.65 -0.01 2.59
C PRO A 114 7.72 -1.18 2.91
N MET A 115 7.85 -1.71 4.13
CA MET A 115 7.05 -2.85 4.58
C MET A 115 5.56 -2.53 4.57
N ALA A 116 5.18 -1.38 5.12
CA ALA A 116 3.79 -0.99 5.28
C ALA A 116 3.63 0.52 5.24
N SER A 117 2.39 0.97 5.06
CA SER A 117 1.99 2.36 5.03
C SER A 117 0.78 2.60 5.92
N ILE A 118 0.75 3.75 6.60
CA ILE A 118 -0.33 4.19 7.47
C ILE A 118 -0.78 5.57 7.01
N LEU A 119 -2.03 5.67 6.59
CA LEU A 119 -2.65 6.93 6.15
C LEU A 119 -3.75 7.32 7.13
N HIS A 120 -3.62 8.48 7.75
CA HIS A 120 -4.63 9.13 8.56
C HIS A 120 -5.27 10.26 7.76
N GLN A 121 -6.59 10.27 7.63
CA GLN A 121 -7.35 11.31 6.93
C GLN A 121 -8.01 12.24 7.94
N SER A 122 -7.71 13.54 7.84
CA SER A 122 -8.26 14.60 8.71
C SER A 122 -9.34 15.46 8.02
N ILE A 123 -9.37 15.51 6.69
CA ILE A 123 -10.40 16.20 5.91
C ILE A 123 -10.89 15.26 4.82
N ILE A 124 -12.21 15.04 4.81
CA ILE A 124 -12.91 14.21 3.84
C ILE A 124 -13.80 15.09 2.98
N PRO A 125 -13.89 14.86 1.66
CA PRO A 125 -14.81 15.58 0.79
C PRO A 125 -16.27 15.47 1.26
N PRO A 126 -17.05 16.56 1.28
CA PRO A 126 -18.42 16.54 1.80
C PRO A 126 -19.40 15.73 0.93
N ASP A 127 -19.02 15.44 -0.32
CA ASP A 127 -19.78 14.59 -1.24
C ASP A 127 -19.53 13.09 -1.04
N GLY A 128 -18.63 12.72 -0.10
CA GLY A 128 -18.27 11.33 0.19
C GLY A 128 -17.31 10.72 -0.81
N GLY A 129 -16.72 11.50 -1.73
CA GLY A 129 -15.70 11.04 -2.67
C GLY A 129 -14.34 10.79 -2.03
N GLY A 130 -13.37 10.31 -2.82
CA GLY A 130 -11.99 10.09 -2.41
C GLY A 130 -11.73 8.76 -1.72
N ASP A 131 -12.53 7.74 -2.01
CA ASP A 131 -12.33 6.38 -1.53
C ASP A 131 -10.99 5.78 -1.96
N THR A 132 -10.58 4.72 -1.30
CA THR A 132 -9.42 3.92 -1.70
C THR A 132 -9.82 2.48 -1.93
N LEU A 133 -9.40 1.93 -3.07
CA LEU A 133 -9.50 0.52 -3.37
C LEU A 133 -8.28 -0.21 -2.84
N PHE A 134 -8.48 -1.38 -2.25
CA PHE A 134 -7.42 -2.31 -1.83
C PHE A 134 -7.64 -3.68 -2.45
N ALA A 135 -6.56 -4.37 -2.83
CA ALA A 135 -6.60 -5.71 -3.40
C ALA A 135 -5.63 -6.64 -2.68
N SER A 136 -6.07 -7.89 -2.43
CA SER A 136 -5.25 -8.95 -1.84
C SER A 136 -4.40 -9.64 -2.89
N MET A 137 -3.09 -9.53 -2.78
CA MET A 137 -2.17 -10.24 -3.66
C MET A 137 -2.07 -11.73 -3.34
N TYR A 138 -2.47 -12.14 -2.13
CA TYR A 138 -2.65 -13.55 -1.79
C TYR A 138 -3.80 -14.15 -2.60
N ALA A 139 -4.99 -13.55 -2.55
CA ALA A 139 -6.15 -14.05 -3.27
C ALA A 139 -5.95 -14.03 -4.78
N ALA A 140 -5.32 -12.98 -5.31
CA ALA A 140 -4.95 -12.90 -6.71
C ALA A 140 -4.01 -14.05 -7.12
N TYR A 141 -3.00 -14.40 -6.29
CA TYR A 141 -2.15 -15.56 -6.51
C TYR A 141 -2.95 -16.87 -6.42
N ASP A 142 -3.74 -17.05 -5.37
CA ASP A 142 -4.50 -18.27 -5.11
C ASP A 142 -5.45 -18.61 -6.27
N ALA A 143 -6.04 -17.59 -6.92
CA ALA A 143 -6.97 -17.71 -8.05
C ALA A 143 -6.29 -18.02 -9.40
N LEU A 144 -4.98 -17.94 -9.53
CA LEU A 144 -4.28 -18.37 -10.74
C LEU A 144 -4.39 -19.90 -10.92
N SER A 145 -4.42 -20.35 -12.16
CA SER A 145 -4.29 -21.79 -12.46
C SER A 145 -2.93 -22.34 -12.04
N ASP A 146 -2.85 -23.62 -11.72
CA ASP A 146 -1.59 -24.27 -11.34
C ASP A 146 -0.53 -24.16 -12.44
N ARG A 147 -0.95 -24.18 -13.72
CA ARG A 147 -0.04 -23.98 -14.86
C ARG A 147 0.54 -22.57 -14.88
N MET A 148 -0.27 -21.55 -14.60
CA MET A 148 0.19 -20.16 -14.54
C MET A 148 1.11 -19.97 -13.32
N LYS A 149 0.77 -20.52 -12.15
CA LYS A 149 1.63 -20.51 -10.96
C LYS A 149 3.00 -21.15 -11.26
N ALA A 150 2.99 -22.31 -11.90
CA ALA A 150 4.23 -23.00 -12.28
C ALA A 150 5.08 -22.20 -13.29
N PHE A 151 4.43 -21.59 -14.28
CA PHE A 151 5.10 -20.74 -15.28
C PHE A 151 5.76 -19.50 -14.66
N LEU A 152 5.07 -18.82 -13.74
CA LEU A 152 5.55 -17.58 -13.11
C LEU A 152 6.59 -17.82 -12.00
N THR A 153 6.67 -19.04 -11.47
CA THR A 153 7.61 -19.37 -10.39
C THR A 153 9.06 -19.25 -10.88
N GLY A 154 9.87 -18.50 -10.14
CA GLY A 154 11.28 -18.24 -10.47
C GLY A 154 11.49 -17.07 -11.46
N LEU A 155 10.43 -16.51 -12.07
CA LEU A 155 10.55 -15.31 -12.88
C LEU A 155 10.71 -14.08 -11.98
N THR A 156 11.48 -13.11 -12.47
CA THR A 156 11.59 -11.77 -11.89
C THR A 156 11.02 -10.71 -12.84
N ALA A 157 10.67 -9.57 -12.30
CA ALA A 157 10.19 -8.43 -13.07
C ALA A 157 10.87 -7.15 -12.61
N THR A 158 11.21 -6.29 -13.55
CA THR A 158 11.80 -4.97 -13.27
C THR A 158 10.71 -3.96 -12.90
N HIS A 159 10.93 -3.27 -11.77
CA HIS A 159 10.10 -2.18 -11.27
C HIS A 159 10.90 -0.87 -11.37
N ASP A 160 10.31 0.14 -12.03
CA ASP A 160 10.95 1.44 -12.30
C ASP A 160 10.10 2.56 -11.68
N GLY A 161 10.71 3.36 -10.79
CA GLY A 161 10.08 4.51 -10.16
C GLY A 161 9.72 5.62 -11.17
N ALA A 162 10.43 5.73 -12.27
CA ALA A 162 10.13 6.73 -13.31
C ALA A 162 8.77 6.52 -13.99
N LYS A 163 8.17 5.33 -13.84
CA LYS A 163 6.84 5.03 -14.39
C LYS A 163 5.71 5.73 -13.61
N LEU A 164 5.89 5.91 -12.30
CA LEU A 164 4.87 6.45 -11.40
C LEU A 164 5.19 7.86 -10.89
N PHE A 165 6.48 8.16 -10.66
CA PHE A 165 6.90 9.43 -10.09
C PHE A 165 7.09 10.50 -11.16
N ASP A 166 6.88 11.77 -10.75
CA ASP A 166 7.07 12.91 -11.64
C ASP A 166 8.55 13.14 -11.96
N LYS A 167 8.86 13.25 -13.25
CA LYS A 167 10.22 13.49 -13.74
C LYS A 167 10.75 14.91 -13.46
N GLY A 168 9.91 15.81 -12.91
CA GLY A 168 10.24 17.23 -12.78
C GLY A 168 11.29 17.59 -11.74
N THR A 169 11.51 16.75 -10.70
CA THR A 169 12.39 17.08 -9.56
C THR A 169 13.57 16.14 -9.38
N LYS A 170 13.53 14.94 -9.96
CA LYS A 170 14.63 13.99 -10.00
C LYS A 170 14.88 13.51 -11.42
N THR A 171 16.14 13.39 -11.79
CA THR A 171 16.54 12.81 -13.08
C THR A 171 16.61 11.29 -13.05
N VAL A 172 16.79 10.67 -11.87
CA VAL A 172 16.92 9.22 -11.69
C VAL A 172 16.10 8.78 -10.49
N TYR A 173 15.25 7.79 -10.69
CA TYR A 173 14.53 7.07 -9.64
C TYR A 173 15.09 5.66 -9.48
N PRO A 174 14.86 5.00 -8.33
CA PRO A 174 15.26 3.62 -8.15
C PRO A 174 14.63 2.70 -9.19
N VAL A 175 15.40 1.69 -9.59
CA VAL A 175 14.97 0.58 -10.45
C VAL A 175 15.46 -0.71 -9.78
N SER A 176 14.57 -1.68 -9.60
CA SER A 176 14.92 -2.96 -8.99
C SER A 176 14.16 -4.09 -9.64
N SER A 177 14.78 -5.26 -9.68
CA SER A 177 14.14 -6.50 -10.10
C SER A 177 13.66 -7.27 -8.85
N HIS A 178 12.41 -7.75 -8.89
CA HIS A 178 11.77 -8.51 -7.81
C HIS A 178 11.08 -9.76 -8.35
N PRO A 179 10.91 -10.81 -7.53
CA PRO A 179 10.20 -12.01 -7.96
C PRO A 179 8.76 -11.67 -8.35
N VAL A 180 8.25 -12.27 -9.44
CA VAL A 180 6.84 -12.16 -9.86
C VAL A 180 5.92 -12.81 -8.82
N ILE A 181 6.36 -13.95 -8.26
CA ILE A 181 5.72 -14.61 -7.12
C ILE A 181 6.63 -14.49 -5.92
N ALA A 182 6.18 -13.81 -4.88
CA ALA A 182 6.90 -13.64 -3.63
C ALA A 182 6.27 -14.45 -2.49
N VAL A 183 7.04 -14.65 -1.41
CA VAL A 183 6.58 -15.21 -0.14
C VAL A 183 6.55 -14.11 0.91
N HIS A 184 5.44 -14.01 1.62
CA HIS A 184 5.30 -13.06 2.70
C HIS A 184 6.11 -13.52 3.93
N PRO A 185 7.03 -12.71 4.48
CA PRO A 185 7.98 -13.18 5.51
C PRO A 185 7.33 -13.57 6.84
N TRP A 186 6.16 -13.00 7.18
CA TRP A 186 5.49 -13.32 8.45
C TRP A 186 4.52 -14.49 8.34
N THR A 187 3.87 -14.65 7.18
CA THR A 187 2.79 -15.64 7.02
C THR A 187 3.20 -16.88 6.24
N GLY A 188 4.31 -16.81 5.49
CA GLY A 188 4.73 -17.87 4.57
C GLY A 188 3.84 -18.03 3.33
N ARG A 189 2.79 -17.19 3.18
CA ARG A 189 1.87 -17.27 2.04
C ARG A 189 2.52 -16.71 0.78
N LYS A 190 2.25 -17.36 -0.35
CA LYS A 190 2.62 -16.87 -1.68
C LYS A 190 1.68 -15.77 -2.14
N LEU A 191 2.21 -14.86 -2.96
CA LEU A 191 1.49 -13.68 -3.46
C LEU A 191 2.04 -13.24 -4.82
N LEU A 192 1.24 -12.50 -5.58
CA LEU A 192 1.71 -11.80 -6.79
C LEU A 192 2.40 -10.50 -6.40
N TYR A 193 3.61 -10.26 -6.94
CA TYR A 193 4.38 -9.06 -6.65
C TYR A 193 4.68 -8.23 -7.91
N VAL A 194 3.72 -8.07 -8.78
CA VAL A 194 3.76 -7.16 -9.94
C VAL A 194 2.63 -6.14 -9.82
N ASN A 195 2.86 -4.91 -10.29
CA ASN A 195 1.83 -3.87 -10.24
C ASN A 195 1.89 -2.94 -11.47
N ARG A 196 0.73 -2.43 -11.86
CA ARG A 196 0.62 -1.55 -13.02
C ARG A 196 1.42 -0.25 -12.86
N GLY A 197 1.55 0.25 -11.64
CA GLY A 197 2.20 1.53 -11.36
C GLY A 197 3.70 1.54 -11.62
N GLN A 198 4.41 0.46 -11.30
CA GLN A 198 5.88 0.46 -11.35
C GLN A 198 6.50 -0.70 -12.14
N THR A 199 5.83 -1.84 -12.32
CA THR A 199 6.38 -2.96 -13.08
C THR A 199 6.43 -2.62 -14.57
N THR A 200 7.60 -2.78 -15.19
CA THR A 200 7.85 -2.43 -16.59
C THR A 200 7.91 -3.64 -17.51
N HIS A 201 8.57 -4.72 -17.09
CA HIS A 201 8.69 -5.96 -17.86
C HIS A 201 9.10 -7.12 -16.95
N ILE A 202 8.85 -8.34 -17.44
CA ILE A 202 9.38 -9.57 -16.87
C ILE A 202 10.77 -9.79 -17.45
N ASP A 203 11.74 -10.08 -16.59
CA ASP A 203 13.14 -10.22 -16.97
C ASP A 203 13.37 -11.53 -17.76
N GLY A 204 14.26 -11.49 -18.74
CA GLY A 204 14.73 -12.68 -19.43
C GLY A 204 13.79 -13.26 -20.49
N ILE A 205 12.66 -12.61 -20.79
CA ILE A 205 11.75 -12.98 -21.89
C ILE A 205 11.57 -11.81 -22.88
N PRO A 206 11.18 -12.09 -24.15
CA PRO A 206 10.91 -11.05 -25.14
C PRO A 206 9.89 -10.03 -24.67
N ARG A 207 10.00 -8.79 -25.13
CA ARG A 207 9.19 -7.68 -24.67
C ARG A 207 7.70 -7.86 -24.93
N ASP A 208 7.34 -8.35 -26.10
CA ASP A 208 5.96 -8.62 -26.50
C ASP A 208 5.30 -9.75 -25.67
N GLU A 209 6.06 -10.79 -25.34
CA GLU A 209 5.60 -11.83 -24.41
C GLU A 209 5.40 -11.28 -22.99
N SER A 210 6.39 -10.51 -22.50
CA SER A 210 6.33 -9.85 -21.21
C SER A 210 5.09 -8.94 -21.11
N ASP A 211 4.84 -8.11 -22.13
CA ASP A 211 3.71 -7.18 -22.14
C ASP A 211 2.36 -7.92 -22.14
N ALA A 212 2.26 -9.04 -22.86
CA ALA A 212 1.05 -9.86 -22.87
C ALA A 212 0.77 -10.51 -21.50
N ILE A 213 1.82 -11.07 -20.86
CA ILE A 213 1.71 -11.69 -19.53
C ILE A 213 1.40 -10.65 -18.46
N LEU A 214 2.11 -9.52 -18.42
CA LEU A 214 1.84 -8.45 -17.46
C LEU A 214 0.45 -7.84 -17.69
N GLY A 215 0.00 -7.69 -18.94
CA GLY A 215 -1.35 -7.24 -19.26
C GLY A 215 -2.42 -8.14 -18.64
N PHE A 216 -2.27 -9.46 -18.77
CA PHE A 216 -3.13 -10.43 -18.10
C PHE A 216 -3.05 -10.32 -16.57
N LEU A 217 -1.85 -10.28 -15.98
CA LEU A 217 -1.68 -10.22 -14.52
C LEU A 217 -2.26 -8.93 -13.93
N PHE A 218 -2.10 -7.79 -14.60
CA PHE A 218 -2.68 -6.53 -14.13
C PHE A 218 -4.21 -6.56 -14.14
N GLN A 219 -4.83 -7.09 -15.20
CA GLN A 219 -6.30 -7.27 -15.25
C GLN A 219 -6.77 -8.27 -14.19
N HIS A 220 -6.01 -9.34 -13.99
CA HIS A 220 -6.30 -10.35 -12.98
C HIS A 220 -6.24 -9.76 -11.56
N ILE A 221 -5.22 -8.96 -11.23
CA ILE A 221 -5.11 -8.26 -9.93
C ILE A 221 -6.27 -7.29 -9.71
N GLU A 222 -6.76 -6.66 -10.77
CA GLU A 222 -7.85 -5.67 -10.76
C GLU A 222 -9.25 -6.30 -10.74
N ASN A 223 -9.40 -7.61 -10.52
CA ASN A 223 -10.69 -8.28 -10.42
C ASN A 223 -11.40 -7.92 -9.09
N PRO A 224 -12.69 -7.54 -9.12
CA PRO A 224 -13.45 -7.19 -7.93
C PRO A 224 -13.54 -8.27 -6.85
N GLU A 225 -13.37 -9.56 -7.19
CA GLU A 225 -13.50 -10.68 -6.24
C GLU A 225 -12.49 -10.64 -5.08
N TRP A 226 -11.32 -10.06 -5.28
CA TRP A 226 -10.30 -9.91 -4.24
C TRP A 226 -9.98 -8.45 -3.90
N GLN A 227 -10.91 -7.55 -4.19
CA GLN A 227 -10.84 -6.15 -3.86
C GLN A 227 -11.84 -5.77 -2.77
N MET A 228 -11.58 -4.63 -2.16
CA MET A 228 -12.55 -3.89 -1.37
C MET A 228 -12.43 -2.41 -1.66
N ARG A 229 -13.51 -1.67 -1.52
CA ARG A 229 -13.57 -0.21 -1.54
C ARG A 229 -13.75 0.30 -0.13
N PHE A 230 -12.78 1.08 0.37
CA PHE A 230 -12.84 1.69 1.68
C PHE A 230 -13.38 3.12 1.57
N HIS A 231 -14.52 3.34 2.21
CA HIS A 231 -15.12 4.66 2.33
C HIS A 231 -14.56 5.37 3.56
N TRP A 232 -13.88 6.50 3.33
CA TRP A 232 -13.25 7.27 4.39
C TRP A 232 -14.28 8.05 5.21
N ARG A 233 -14.00 8.20 6.48
CA ARG A 233 -14.59 9.17 7.41
C ARG A 233 -13.48 10.01 8.00
N GLU A 234 -13.78 11.19 8.50
CA GLU A 234 -12.82 12.00 9.24
C GLU A 234 -12.18 11.19 10.36
N HIS A 235 -10.89 11.37 10.57
CA HIS A 235 -10.08 10.60 11.53
C HIS A 235 -10.07 9.08 11.34
N SER A 236 -10.39 8.58 10.14
CA SER A 236 -10.10 7.19 9.80
C SER A 236 -8.63 6.99 9.48
N ILE A 237 -8.12 5.81 9.84
CA ILE A 237 -6.78 5.34 9.50
C ILE A 237 -6.89 4.08 8.68
N ALA A 238 -6.11 3.99 7.61
CA ALA A 238 -5.81 2.73 6.92
C ALA A 238 -4.35 2.37 7.12
N PHE A 239 -4.09 1.15 7.57
CA PHE A 239 -2.77 0.57 7.77
C PHE A 239 -2.66 -0.67 6.88
N TRP A 240 -1.87 -0.58 5.79
CA TRP A 240 -1.74 -1.68 4.84
C TRP A 240 -0.31 -2.19 4.71
N ASP A 241 -0.21 -3.49 4.47
CA ASP A 241 1.05 -4.18 4.23
C ASP A 241 1.39 -4.13 2.74
N ASN A 242 2.43 -3.39 2.39
CA ASN A 242 2.88 -3.23 1.00
C ASN A 242 3.39 -4.53 0.37
N ARG A 243 3.68 -5.54 1.19
CA ARG A 243 4.18 -6.83 0.70
C ARG A 243 3.06 -7.68 0.09
N CYS A 244 1.81 -7.51 0.54
CA CYS A 244 0.69 -8.33 0.12
C CYS A 244 -0.58 -7.57 -0.29
N ALA A 245 -0.57 -6.23 -0.22
CA ALA A 245 -1.67 -5.38 -0.68
C ALA A 245 -1.24 -4.49 -1.84
N GLN A 246 -2.12 -4.32 -2.81
CA GLN A 246 -2.10 -3.18 -3.73
C GLN A 246 -3.25 -2.26 -3.42
N HIS A 247 -3.10 -0.99 -3.79
CA HIS A 247 -4.14 0.00 -3.58
C HIS A 247 -4.21 1.00 -4.73
N ARG A 248 -5.38 1.67 -4.81
CA ARG A 248 -5.66 2.72 -5.78
C ARG A 248 -6.54 3.79 -5.15
N ALA A 249 -6.10 5.05 -5.21
CA ALA A 249 -6.92 6.20 -4.84
C ALA A 249 -7.93 6.53 -5.93
N ILE A 250 -9.15 6.90 -5.53
CA ILE A 250 -10.19 7.38 -6.44
C ILE A 250 -10.21 8.91 -6.35
N TRP A 251 -10.14 9.58 -7.51
CA TRP A 251 -10.22 11.02 -7.61
C TRP A 251 -11.55 11.46 -8.24
N ASP A 252 -12.60 11.32 -7.48
CA ASP A 252 -13.99 11.64 -7.88
C ASP A 252 -14.58 12.80 -7.08
N TYR A 253 -13.74 13.53 -6.31
CA TYR A 253 -14.17 14.57 -5.38
C TYR A 253 -13.77 16.00 -5.79
N TRP A 254 -13.12 16.18 -6.93
CA TRP A 254 -12.77 17.54 -7.39
C TRP A 254 -14.04 18.40 -7.56
N PRO A 255 -14.09 19.66 -7.10
CA PRO A 255 -13.00 20.48 -6.56
C PRO A 255 -12.87 20.48 -5.03
N ASN A 256 -13.48 19.53 -4.34
CA ASN A 256 -13.48 19.46 -2.89
C ASN A 256 -12.10 19.14 -2.32
N VAL A 257 -11.91 19.49 -1.03
CA VAL A 257 -10.64 19.24 -0.33
C VAL A 257 -10.64 17.83 0.28
N ARG A 258 -9.51 17.14 0.10
CA ARG A 258 -9.16 15.92 0.84
C ARG A 258 -7.77 16.08 1.42
N SER A 259 -7.62 15.85 2.74
CA SER A 259 -6.32 16.04 3.41
C SER A 259 -6.05 14.98 4.45
N GLY A 260 -4.80 14.56 4.50
CA GLY A 260 -4.31 13.60 5.49
C GLY A 260 -2.79 13.51 5.50
N VAL A 261 -2.26 12.66 6.37
CA VAL A 261 -0.84 12.40 6.48
C VAL A 261 -0.57 10.91 6.37
N ARG A 262 0.41 10.55 5.56
CA ARG A 262 0.92 9.19 5.43
C ARG A 262 2.29 9.05 6.07
N VAL A 263 2.46 8.03 6.90
CA VAL A 263 3.74 7.56 7.42
C VAL A 263 4.00 6.16 6.90
N GLN A 264 5.24 5.82 6.60
CA GLN A 264 5.61 4.51 6.08
C GLN A 264 6.62 3.84 7.00
N ILE A 265 6.57 2.52 7.06
CA ILE A 265 7.46 1.69 7.84
C ILE A 265 8.49 1.09 6.89
N LYS A 266 9.76 1.21 7.25
CA LYS A 266 10.89 0.73 6.47
C LYS A 266 10.86 -0.80 6.31
N GLY A 267 11.15 -1.28 5.12
CA GLY A 267 11.42 -2.69 4.89
C GLY A 267 12.78 -3.10 5.44
N THR A 268 12.90 -4.34 5.86
CA THR A 268 14.15 -4.92 6.40
C THR A 268 14.85 -5.85 5.40
N GLU A 269 14.13 -6.28 4.38
CA GLU A 269 14.61 -7.24 3.38
C GLU A 269 13.89 -7.03 2.04
N PRO A 270 14.51 -7.42 0.91
CA PRO A 270 13.84 -7.41 -0.39
C PRO A 270 12.71 -8.46 -0.42
N PRO A 271 11.77 -8.39 -1.38
CA PRO A 271 10.77 -9.43 -1.61
C PRO A 271 11.43 -10.81 -1.81
N ILE A 272 10.96 -11.80 -1.05
CA ILE A 272 11.52 -13.17 -1.04
C ILE A 272 10.88 -13.98 -2.15
N ALA A 273 11.69 -14.63 -3.00
CA ALA A 273 11.18 -15.51 -4.05
C ALA A 273 10.47 -16.76 -3.48
N ALA A 274 9.44 -17.25 -4.19
CA ALA A 274 8.61 -18.40 -3.79
C ALA A 274 9.17 -19.74 -4.25
#